data_c26abd23fee3e3942da888fb88ddbdcc
#
_entry.id   c26abd23fee3e3942da888fb88ddbdcc
#
_cell.length_a   1.000
_cell.length_b   1.000
_cell.length_c   1.000
_cell.angle_alpha   90.00
_cell.angle_beta   90.00
_cell.angle_gamma   90.00
#
_symmetry.space_group_name_H-M   'P 1'
#
loop_
_entity.id
_entity.type
_entity.pdbx_description
1 polymer ?
#
loop_
_entity_poly.entity_id
_entity_poly.type
_entity_poly.pdbx_seq_one_letter_code
_entity_poly.pdbx_strand_id
1 'polypeptide(L)'
;MTMQPGGVWTYRPGVQAGSKVVGYSVEAIDGRIGKIDVASDEADAAHLVVDTGFWIFGTKRLIPAGAVASVDDMSRCVHVDMSKEQVRDAPDWDANTSASWQDRYNDYYRPLGS
;
A
#
# COMPACT_ATOMS: atom_id res chain seq x y z
N MET A 1 -5.91 9.47 -23.06
CA MET A 1 -5.88 9.21 -22.18
C MET A 1 -4.76 9.18 -21.54
N THR A 2 -4.58 9.35 -20.62
CA THR A 2 -3.45 9.41 -20.04
C THR A 2 -3.28 8.41 -19.06
N MET A 3 -2.31 7.59 -19.23
CA MET A 3 -2.05 6.66 -18.31
C MET A 3 -1.14 7.16 -17.34
N GLN A 4 -1.26 6.78 -16.12
CA GLN A 4 -0.27 7.07 -15.13
C GLN A 4 0.97 6.29 -15.41
N PRO A 5 2.13 6.92 -15.45
CA PRO A 5 3.37 6.18 -15.58
C PRO A 5 3.54 5.26 -14.38
N GLY A 6 3.96 4.04 -14.59
CA GLY A 6 4.19 3.10 -13.52
C GLY A 6 2.97 2.46 -12.92
N GLY A 7 1.79 2.92 -13.27
CA GLY A 7 0.55 2.30 -12.82
C GLY A 7 0.44 2.23 -11.31
N VAL A 8 0.05 1.05 -10.79
CA VAL A 8 -0.22 0.90 -9.35
C VAL A 8 1.04 1.01 -8.48
N TRP A 9 2.21 0.88 -9.07
CA TRP A 9 3.45 0.88 -8.30
C TRP A 9 4.14 2.24 -8.30
N THR A 10 3.40 3.29 -8.56
CA THR A 10 3.92 4.66 -8.57
C THR A 10 3.00 5.55 -7.74
N TYR A 11 3.59 6.37 -6.88
CA TYR A 11 2.79 7.29 -6.08
C TYR A 11 2.12 8.32 -6.99
N ARG A 12 0.91 8.72 -6.59
CA ARG A 12 0.17 9.75 -7.32
C ARG A 12 0.91 11.07 -7.25
N PRO A 13 0.74 11.95 -8.25
CA PRO A 13 1.36 13.27 -8.19
C PRO A 13 1.00 13.99 -6.90
N GLY A 14 2.00 14.57 -6.26
CA GLY A 14 1.79 15.27 -5.01
C GLY A 14 1.84 14.42 -3.76
N VAL A 15 1.86 13.09 -3.92
CA VAL A 15 1.96 12.19 -2.77
C VAL A 15 3.43 11.83 -2.57
N GLN A 16 3.94 12.07 -1.38
CA GLN A 16 5.30 11.71 -1.03
C GLN A 16 5.28 10.85 0.21
N ALA A 17 5.70 9.63 0.09
CA ALA A 17 5.72 8.73 1.23
C ALA A 17 7.12 8.24 1.47
N GLY A 18 7.76 7.41 1.17
CA GLY A 18 9.12 7.02 1.49
C GLY A 18 9.27 6.70 2.96
N SER A 19 10.50 6.63 3.41
CA SER A 19 10.81 6.11 4.75
C SER A 19 10.22 6.94 5.88
N LYS A 20 9.86 8.19 5.63
CA LYS A 20 9.33 9.05 6.69
C LYS A 20 7.99 8.54 7.23
N VAL A 21 7.26 7.76 6.45
CA VAL A 21 5.93 7.30 6.88
C VAL A 21 5.96 5.98 7.65
N VAL A 22 7.13 5.40 7.85
CA VAL A 22 7.21 4.19 8.67
C VAL A 22 6.71 4.52 10.08
N GLY A 23 5.80 3.71 10.58
CA GLY A 23 5.15 3.96 11.87
C GLY A 23 3.87 4.77 11.80
N TYR A 24 3.57 5.39 10.65
CA TYR A 24 2.30 6.11 10.50
C TYR A 24 1.14 5.12 10.49
N SER A 25 0.00 5.57 10.98
CA SER A 25 -1.23 4.79 10.85
C SER A 25 -1.70 4.78 9.41
N VAL A 26 -2.39 3.72 9.03
CA VAL A 26 -2.98 3.64 7.69
C VAL A 26 -4.49 3.53 7.85
N GLU A 27 -5.22 4.36 7.12
CA GLU A 27 -6.67 4.35 7.12
C GLU A 27 -7.20 4.03 5.73
N ALA A 28 -8.03 3.00 5.69
CA ALA A 28 -8.80 2.69 4.50
C ALA A 28 -10.02 3.62 4.43
N ILE A 29 -10.80 3.51 3.37
CA ILE A 29 -11.96 4.38 3.22
C ILE A 29 -13.00 4.14 4.32
N ASP A 30 -12.97 2.99 4.97
CA ASP A 30 -13.94 2.63 6.01
C ASP A 30 -13.29 2.38 7.37
N GLY A 31 -12.07 2.84 7.59
CA GLY A 31 -11.47 2.81 8.92
C GLY A 31 -10.00 2.43 8.92
N ARG A 32 -9.43 2.43 10.11
CA ARG A 32 -8.01 2.15 10.29
C ARG A 32 -7.70 0.69 10.04
N ILE A 33 -6.58 0.42 9.39
CA ILE A 33 -6.17 -0.95 9.08
C ILE A 33 -4.85 -1.35 9.74
N GLY A 34 -4.05 -0.41 10.20
CA GLY A 34 -2.79 -0.78 10.86
C GLY A 34 -1.77 0.32 10.81
N LYS A 35 -0.50 -0.08 10.89
CA LYS A 35 0.62 0.85 10.85
C LYS A 35 1.60 0.42 9.80
N ILE A 36 2.32 1.38 9.24
CA ILE A 36 3.29 1.09 8.20
C ILE A 36 4.55 0.51 8.81
N ASP A 37 4.91 -0.68 8.35
CA ASP A 37 6.11 -1.37 8.77
C ASP A 37 7.27 -1.09 7.81
N VAL A 38 6.99 -1.04 6.52
CA VAL A 38 8.00 -0.77 5.49
C VAL A 38 7.38 0.18 4.48
N ALA A 39 8.16 1.14 4.02
CA ALA A 39 7.75 2.04 2.95
C ALA A 39 8.85 2.07 1.90
N SER A 40 8.47 1.88 0.65
CA SER A 40 9.41 1.89 -0.47
C SER A 40 8.96 2.92 -1.49
N ASP A 41 9.89 3.72 -1.98
CA ASP A 41 9.63 4.63 -3.08
C ASP A 41 10.43 4.26 -4.32
N GLU A 42 10.79 3.00 -4.43
CA GLU A 42 11.56 2.50 -5.55
C GLU A 42 10.77 2.67 -6.85
N ALA A 43 11.44 3.11 -7.90
CA ALA A 43 10.77 3.37 -9.17
C ALA A 43 10.08 2.11 -9.67
N ASP A 44 8.82 2.24 -10.06
CA ASP A 44 7.98 1.18 -10.60
C ASP A 44 7.76 0.01 -9.64
N ALA A 45 8.15 0.16 -8.38
CA ALA A 45 7.94 -0.87 -7.35
C ALA A 45 7.64 -0.25 -5.99
N ALA A 46 7.13 0.97 -5.98
CA ALA A 46 6.85 1.67 -4.74
C ALA A 46 5.62 1.09 -4.05
N HIS A 47 5.72 0.88 -2.76
CA HIS A 47 4.66 0.23 -1.99
C HIS A 47 4.82 0.49 -0.51
N LEU A 48 3.78 0.12 0.24
CA LEU A 48 3.82 0.12 1.70
C LEU A 48 3.53 -1.28 2.18
N VAL A 49 4.21 -1.70 3.25
CA VAL A 49 3.87 -2.93 3.95
C VAL A 49 3.21 -2.52 5.26
N VAL A 50 1.99 -2.94 5.47
CA VAL A 50 1.18 -2.53 6.61
C VAL A 50 1.05 -3.70 7.56
N ASP A 51 1.37 -3.46 8.82
CA ASP A 51 1.16 -4.43 9.89
C ASP A 51 -0.27 -4.22 10.39
N THR A 52 -1.12 -5.22 10.18
CA THR A 52 -2.54 -5.12 10.48
C THR A 52 -2.89 -5.60 11.89
N GLY A 53 -1.91 -6.06 12.67
CA GLY A 53 -2.16 -6.49 14.03
C GLY A 53 -2.96 -7.78 14.08
N PHE A 54 -4.02 -7.80 14.87
CA PHE A 54 -4.74 -9.04 15.13
C PHE A 54 -6.00 -9.25 14.31
N TRP A 55 -6.45 -8.27 13.55
CA TRP A 55 -7.73 -8.42 12.88
C TRP A 55 -7.64 -9.17 11.55
N ILE A 56 -6.43 -9.38 11.04
CA ILE A 56 -6.21 -10.18 9.85
C ILE A 56 -5.13 -11.21 10.17
N PHE A 57 -5.45 -12.48 9.93
CA PHE A 57 -4.43 -13.50 10.03
C PHE A 57 -3.36 -13.25 8.98
N GLY A 58 -2.11 -13.53 9.32
CA GLY A 58 -1.00 -13.26 8.45
C GLY A 58 -0.51 -11.85 8.55
N THR A 59 -1.23 -11.02 9.18
CA THR A 59 -0.90 -9.73 9.72
C THR A 59 -0.26 -8.70 8.81
N LYS A 60 0.47 -9.03 7.78
CA LYS A 60 1.09 -8.02 6.94
C LYS A 60 0.51 -8.05 5.54
N ARG A 61 0.24 -6.86 5.04
CA ARG A 61 -0.33 -6.69 3.70
C ARG A 61 0.46 -5.65 2.95
N LEU A 62 0.66 -5.87 1.67
CA LEU A 62 1.33 -4.91 0.81
C LEU A 62 0.29 -4.04 0.13
N ILE A 63 0.50 -2.73 0.17
CA ILE A 63 -0.38 -1.78 -0.50
C ILE A 63 0.45 -1.05 -1.55
N PRO A 64 0.02 -1.08 -2.81
CA PRO A 64 0.79 -0.42 -3.87
C PRO A 64 0.72 1.09 -3.73
N ALA A 65 1.76 1.76 -4.18
CA ALA A 65 1.85 3.21 -4.05
C ALA A 65 0.68 3.94 -4.71
N GLY A 66 0.18 3.40 -5.82
CA GLY A 66 -0.93 4.03 -6.53
C GLY A 66 -2.23 4.05 -5.75
N ALA A 67 -2.36 3.23 -4.72
CA ALA A 67 -3.54 3.23 -3.87
C ALA A 67 -3.46 4.27 -2.74
N VAL A 68 -2.33 4.92 -2.56
CA VAL A 68 -2.18 5.93 -1.51
C VAL A 68 -2.83 7.22 -2.00
N ALA A 69 -3.87 7.65 -1.31
CA ALA A 69 -4.59 8.85 -1.70
C ALA A 69 -3.93 10.11 -1.14
N SER A 70 -3.47 10.05 0.10
CA SER A 70 -2.83 11.21 0.72
C SER A 70 -2.02 10.80 1.94
N VAL A 71 -1.10 11.68 2.32
CA VAL A 71 -0.29 11.51 3.53
C VAL A 71 -0.50 12.76 4.38
N ASP A 72 -0.92 12.54 5.63
CA ASP A 72 -1.11 13.63 6.58
C ASP A 72 0.00 13.55 7.62
N ASP A 73 1.02 14.38 7.45
CA ASP A 73 2.18 14.37 8.34
C ASP A 73 1.83 14.86 9.74
N MET A 74 0.83 15.73 9.85
CA MET A 74 0.48 16.27 11.16
C MET A 74 -0.14 15.23 12.05
N SER A 75 -1.03 14.42 11.51
CA SER A 75 -1.66 13.35 12.28
C SER A 75 -0.92 12.04 12.14
N ARG A 76 0.13 12.00 11.33
CA ARG A 76 0.91 10.78 11.05
C ARG A 76 0.01 9.66 10.57
N CYS A 77 -0.71 9.96 9.50
CA CYS A 77 -1.68 9.04 8.94
C CYS A 77 -1.58 9.03 7.44
N VAL A 78 -1.64 7.83 6.86
CA VAL A 78 -1.68 7.65 5.42
C VAL A 78 -3.07 7.15 5.06
N HIS A 79 -3.71 7.81 4.11
CA HIS A 79 -5.04 7.43 3.65
C HIS A 79 -4.91 6.67 2.35
N VAL A 80 -5.52 5.49 2.28
CA VAL A 80 -5.48 4.66 1.08
C VAL A 80 -6.87 4.55 0.49
N ASP A 81 -6.91 4.45 -0.83
CA ASP A 81 -8.16 4.40 -1.58
C ASP A 81 -8.60 2.96 -1.75
N MET A 82 -8.72 2.26 -0.62
CA MET A 82 -9.12 0.87 -0.56
C MET A 82 -9.99 0.68 0.66
N SER A 83 -10.91 -0.28 0.59
CA SER A 83 -11.70 -0.66 1.76
C SER A 83 -10.92 -1.65 2.62
N LYS A 84 -11.36 -1.83 3.86
CA LYS A 84 -10.77 -2.84 4.74
C LYS A 84 -10.89 -4.23 4.12
N GLU A 85 -12.00 -4.51 3.48
CA GLU A 85 -12.20 -5.81 2.87
C GLU A 85 -11.20 -6.05 1.73
N GLN A 86 -10.95 -5.03 0.92
CA GLN A 86 -9.98 -5.15 -0.15
C GLN A 86 -8.58 -5.43 0.39
N VAL A 87 -8.22 -4.79 1.49
CA VAL A 87 -6.93 -5.04 2.12
C VAL A 87 -6.87 -6.45 2.69
N ARG A 88 -7.95 -6.87 3.35
CA ARG A 88 -7.99 -8.21 3.96
C ARG A 88 -7.84 -9.29 2.91
N ASP A 89 -8.43 -9.11 1.74
CA ASP A 89 -8.43 -10.12 0.71
C ASP A 89 -7.18 -10.11 -0.16
N ALA A 90 -6.29 -9.14 0.05
CA ALA A 90 -5.04 -9.08 -0.70
C ALA A 90 -4.12 -10.23 -0.28
N PRO A 91 -3.18 -10.62 -1.15
CA PRO A 91 -2.22 -11.65 -0.78
C PRO A 91 -1.39 -11.24 0.42
N ASP A 92 -1.00 -12.22 1.25
CA ASP A 92 -0.13 -11.95 2.39
C ASP A 92 1.22 -11.44 1.92
N TRP A 93 1.78 -10.50 2.66
CA TRP A 93 3.16 -10.11 2.46
C TRP A 93 4.06 -10.98 3.32
N ASP A 94 5.08 -11.58 2.71
CA ASP A 94 6.03 -12.42 3.40
C ASP A 94 7.42 -11.92 3.07
N ALA A 95 8.23 -11.68 4.07
CA ALA A 95 9.58 -11.18 3.87
C ALA A 95 10.43 -12.13 3.03
N ASN A 96 10.03 -13.41 2.95
CA ASN A 96 10.73 -14.37 2.12
C ASN A 96 10.18 -14.45 0.71
N THR A 97 9.28 -13.56 0.35
CA THR A 97 8.70 -13.54 -0.97
C THR A 97 9.81 -13.35 -2.01
N SER A 98 9.74 -14.13 -3.07
CA SER A 98 10.75 -14.12 -4.10
C SER A 98 10.73 -12.82 -4.90
N ALA A 99 11.69 -12.68 -5.80
CA ALA A 99 11.78 -11.51 -6.66
C ALA A 99 10.54 -11.35 -7.55
N SER A 100 9.72 -12.38 -7.68
CA SER A 100 8.51 -12.29 -8.50
C SER A 100 7.28 -11.87 -7.72
N TRP A 101 7.45 -11.32 -6.50
CA TRP A 101 6.30 -10.93 -5.68
C TRP A 101 5.39 -9.95 -6.41
N GLN A 102 5.97 -9.08 -7.22
CA GLN A 102 5.20 -8.06 -7.90
C GLN A 102 4.18 -8.66 -8.86
N ASP A 103 4.51 -9.78 -9.48
CA ASP A 103 3.57 -10.43 -10.39
C ASP A 103 2.33 -10.94 -9.64
N ARG A 104 2.52 -11.50 -8.44
CA ARG A 104 1.37 -11.95 -7.64
C ARG A 104 0.45 -10.80 -7.29
N TYR A 105 1.04 -9.69 -6.87
CA TYR A 105 0.24 -8.55 -6.47
C TYR A 105 -0.35 -7.82 -7.67
N ASN A 106 0.31 -7.86 -8.82
CA ASN A 106 -0.25 -7.26 -10.04
C ASN A 106 -1.59 -7.89 -10.40
N ASP A 107 -1.72 -9.20 -10.24
CA ASP A 107 -2.99 -9.85 -10.56
C ASP A 107 -4.12 -9.35 -9.68
N TYR A 108 -3.82 -9.04 -8.43
CA TYR A 108 -4.83 -8.55 -7.50
C TYR A 108 -5.11 -7.06 -7.70
N TYR A 109 -4.05 -6.26 -7.86
CA TYR A 109 -4.19 -4.80 -7.82
C TYR A 109 -4.37 -4.15 -9.17
N ARG A 110 -4.10 -4.85 -10.25
CA ARG A 110 -4.20 -4.25 -11.58
C ARG A 110 -5.57 -3.62 -11.85
N PRO A 111 -6.70 -4.28 -11.52
CA PRO A 111 -7.99 -3.65 -11.75
C PRO A 111 -8.18 -2.37 -10.96
N LEU A 112 -7.56 -2.28 -9.79
CA LEU A 112 -7.70 -1.09 -8.95
C LEU A 112 -6.89 0.07 -9.49
N GLY A 113 -5.82 -0.21 -10.20
CA GLY A 113 -4.93 0.82 -10.69
C GLY A 113 -5.22 1.31 -12.09
N SER A 114 -6.16 0.70 -12.74
CA SER A 114 -6.43 1.07 -14.13
C SER A 114 -7.48 2.14 -14.28
#